data_2c92096068008164559956edae1d2116
#
_entry.id   2c92096068008164559956edae1d2116
#
_cell.length_a   1.000
_cell.length_b   1.000
_cell.length_c   1.000
_cell.angle_alpha   90.00
_cell.angle_beta   90.00
_cell.angle_gamma   90.00
#
_symmetry.space_group_name_H-M   'P 1'
#
loop_
_entity.id
_entity.type
_entity.pdbx_description
1 polymer ?
#
loop_
_entity_poly.entity_id
_entity_poly.type
_entity_poly.pdbx_seq_one_letter_code
_entity_poly.pdbx_strand_id
1 'polypeptide(L)'
;MQKKANHLAAACLSVMTLTAAIGMPAVSAEHYNVYNYDRWDEATPSQAGYAAQRAVSGLDLGCGAFNTPSDLFRDWEDRFYIADSGNNRIVVTDSGFSKATRIYDKLKTADGETTLKDPEGIYVSRETQCMYIADTGNSRLLVCDLDGNVQMELTRPDSTLYENETFKPQKVVVDKAGNIYMVLNNITNGSAMFNSDGEFQGYFGANSVDATAEVVANYFWNMIATDEMRANSSRNVAAGITSFDIDDEGFIYTVTQSSSSETDRVKKVNPAGYNLFSVLEVTFGDLDSVYDSTANENY
;
A
#
# COMPACT_ATOMS: atom_id res chain seq x y z
N MET A 1 46.11 -51.86 1.15
CA MET A 1 44.74 -51.78 0.59
C MET A 1 43.87 -50.71 1.28
N GLN A 2 43.99 -50.46 2.56
CA GLN A 2 43.16 -49.49 3.32
C GLN A 2 43.31 -48.00 2.92
N LYS A 3 44.52 -47.56 2.53
CA LYS A 3 44.73 -46.15 2.11
C LYS A 3 44.05 -45.78 0.78
N LYS A 4 43.93 -46.72 -0.15
CA LYS A 4 43.23 -46.47 -1.44
C LYS A 4 41.71 -46.42 -1.28
N ALA A 5 41.15 -47.15 -0.33
CA ALA A 5 39.72 -47.09 -0.03
C ALA A 5 39.29 -45.73 0.61
N ASN A 6 40.14 -45.14 1.47
CA ASN A 6 39.86 -43.87 2.08
C ASN A 6 39.89 -42.68 1.10
N HIS A 7 40.76 -42.74 0.08
CA HIS A 7 40.79 -41.72 -0.98
C HIS A 7 39.58 -41.82 -1.93
N LEU A 8 39.09 -43.01 -2.20
CA LEU A 8 37.88 -43.20 -2.99
C LEU A 8 36.62 -42.72 -2.26
N ALA A 9 36.53 -42.98 -0.94
CA ALA A 9 35.43 -42.53 -0.13
C ALA A 9 35.41 -40.99 0.03
N ALA A 10 36.60 -40.35 0.15
CA ALA A 10 36.71 -38.91 0.21
C ALA A 10 36.37 -38.24 -1.14
N ALA A 11 36.74 -38.83 -2.25
CA ALA A 11 36.38 -38.36 -3.59
C ALA A 11 34.88 -38.50 -3.88
N CYS A 12 34.23 -39.58 -3.43
CA CYS A 12 32.81 -39.76 -3.57
C CYS A 12 32.02 -38.77 -2.70
N LEU A 13 32.50 -38.46 -1.48
CA LEU A 13 31.87 -37.47 -0.63
C LEU A 13 31.98 -36.05 -1.19
N SER A 14 33.13 -35.68 -1.76
CA SER A 14 33.32 -34.36 -2.38
C SER A 14 32.52 -34.22 -3.69
N VAL A 15 32.27 -35.27 -4.44
CA VAL A 15 31.37 -35.24 -5.63
C VAL A 15 29.91 -35.15 -5.19
N MET A 16 29.50 -35.83 -4.10
CA MET A 16 28.14 -35.71 -3.57
C MET A 16 27.85 -34.33 -3.00
N THR A 17 28.82 -33.66 -2.39
CA THR A 17 28.64 -32.27 -1.92
C THR A 17 28.62 -31.25 -3.03
N LEU A 18 29.33 -31.52 -4.14
CA LEU A 18 29.30 -30.61 -5.30
C LEU A 18 28.01 -30.75 -6.13
N THR A 19 27.43 -31.96 -6.19
CA THR A 19 26.14 -32.16 -6.87
C THR A 19 24.94 -31.66 -6.09
N ALA A 20 25.04 -31.56 -4.75
CA ALA A 20 24.01 -30.94 -3.93
C ALA A 20 23.97 -29.40 -4.05
N ALA A 21 25.05 -28.78 -4.55
CA ALA A 21 25.11 -27.31 -4.75
C ALA A 21 24.59 -26.84 -6.13
N ILE A 22 24.32 -27.78 -7.05
CA ILE A 22 23.86 -27.43 -8.42
C ILE A 22 22.36 -27.66 -8.64
N GLY A 23 21.65 -28.06 -7.61
CA GLY A 23 20.22 -28.36 -7.68
C GLY A 23 19.35 -27.51 -6.80
N MET A 24 19.52 -26.17 -6.82
CA MET A 24 18.35 -25.37 -6.54
C MET A 24 17.42 -25.51 -7.74
N PRO A 25 16.21 -26.10 -7.57
CA PRO A 25 15.24 -26.01 -8.64
C PRO A 25 15.09 -24.52 -8.89
N ALA A 26 15.34 -24.07 -10.13
CA ALA A 26 14.77 -22.83 -10.57
C ALA A 26 13.31 -22.89 -10.10
N VAL A 27 12.90 -21.97 -9.25
CA VAL A 27 11.49 -21.81 -8.94
C VAL A 27 10.87 -21.54 -10.31
N SER A 28 10.37 -22.60 -10.95
CA SER A 28 9.51 -22.42 -12.09
C SER A 28 8.34 -21.66 -11.50
N ALA A 29 8.21 -20.40 -11.85
CA ALA A 29 7.00 -19.67 -11.58
C ALA A 29 5.87 -20.59 -12.06
N GLU A 30 5.10 -21.14 -11.12
CA GLU A 30 3.91 -21.86 -11.51
C GLU A 30 3.13 -20.87 -12.38
N HIS A 31 2.79 -21.30 -13.57
CA HIS A 31 1.93 -20.53 -14.43
C HIS A 31 0.63 -20.44 -13.62
N TYR A 32 0.38 -19.28 -13.02
CA TYR A 32 -0.95 -19.01 -12.49
C TYR A 32 -1.91 -19.22 -13.65
N ASN A 33 -2.82 -20.15 -13.52
CA ASN A 33 -3.91 -20.29 -14.46
C ASN A 33 -4.76 -19.03 -14.33
N VAL A 34 -4.44 -18.05 -15.14
CA VAL A 34 -5.19 -16.80 -15.21
C VAL A 34 -6.41 -17.07 -16.08
N TYR A 35 -7.54 -16.71 -15.60
CA TYR A 35 -8.79 -16.80 -16.34
C TYR A 35 -9.47 -15.42 -16.36
N ASN A 36 -10.37 -15.25 -17.29
CA ASN A 36 -11.26 -14.11 -17.39
C ASN A 36 -12.68 -14.64 -17.52
N TYR A 37 -13.68 -13.83 -17.27
CA TYR A 37 -15.06 -14.20 -17.49
C TYR A 37 -15.51 -13.79 -18.90
N ASP A 38 -16.26 -14.66 -19.55
CA ASP A 38 -16.92 -14.32 -20.80
C ASP A 38 -18.23 -13.56 -20.55
N ARG A 39 -18.94 -13.25 -21.62
CA ARG A 39 -20.22 -12.53 -21.53
C ARG A 39 -21.36 -13.29 -20.83
N TRP A 40 -21.16 -14.54 -20.48
CA TRP A 40 -22.10 -15.39 -19.75
C TRP A 40 -21.63 -15.70 -18.33
N ASP A 41 -20.62 -14.97 -17.84
CA ASP A 41 -19.96 -15.18 -16.54
C ASP A 41 -19.30 -16.56 -16.41
N GLU A 42 -18.94 -17.22 -17.53
CA GLU A 42 -18.18 -18.47 -17.51
C GLU A 42 -16.67 -18.17 -17.53
N ALA A 43 -15.93 -18.85 -16.63
CA ALA A 43 -14.49 -18.70 -16.55
C ALA A 43 -13.81 -19.24 -17.82
N THR A 44 -13.09 -18.37 -18.51
CA THR A 44 -12.32 -18.71 -19.72
C THR A 44 -10.82 -18.51 -19.49
N PRO A 45 -9.94 -19.42 -19.98
CA PRO A 45 -8.51 -19.25 -19.86
C PRO A 45 -8.05 -17.93 -20.49
N SER A 46 -7.21 -17.19 -19.76
CA SER A 46 -6.64 -15.92 -20.20
C SER A 46 -5.12 -15.96 -20.15
N GLN A 47 -4.47 -15.05 -20.89
CA GLN A 47 -3.03 -14.88 -20.76
C GLN A 47 -2.72 -14.17 -19.44
N ALA A 48 -1.67 -14.62 -18.75
CA ALA A 48 -1.14 -13.92 -17.59
C ALA A 48 -0.68 -12.51 -17.99
N GLY A 49 -1.27 -11.47 -17.39
CA GLY A 49 -0.84 -10.08 -17.61
C GLY A 49 0.55 -9.81 -17.08
N TYR A 50 0.98 -10.57 -16.06
CA TYR A 50 2.28 -10.44 -15.40
C TYR A 50 2.89 -11.80 -15.12
N ALA A 51 4.23 -11.87 -15.19
CA ALA A 51 5.00 -13.03 -14.78
C ALA A 51 6.05 -12.61 -13.75
N ALA A 52 6.15 -13.33 -12.64
CA ALA A 52 7.20 -13.11 -11.66
C ALA A 52 8.56 -13.43 -12.30
N GLN A 53 9.46 -12.43 -12.36
CA GLN A 53 10.80 -12.61 -12.93
C GLN A 53 11.82 -12.97 -11.86
N ARG A 54 11.81 -12.27 -10.74
CA ARG A 54 12.73 -12.50 -9.62
C ARG A 54 12.17 -11.90 -8.33
N ALA A 55 12.62 -12.40 -7.20
CA ALA A 55 12.52 -11.76 -5.91
C ALA A 55 13.86 -11.05 -5.61
N VAL A 56 13.79 -9.87 -4.99
CA VAL A 56 14.97 -9.11 -4.58
C VAL A 56 14.87 -8.85 -3.09
N SER A 57 15.90 -9.22 -2.35
CA SER A 57 16.01 -8.96 -0.92
C SER A 57 16.94 -7.78 -0.63
N GLY A 58 16.88 -7.23 0.58
CA GLY A 58 17.82 -6.20 0.99
C GLY A 58 19.27 -6.66 1.04
N LEU A 59 19.51 -7.98 1.17
CA LEU A 59 20.85 -8.56 1.08
C LEU A 59 21.37 -8.49 -0.35
N ASP A 60 20.53 -8.76 -1.35
CA ASP A 60 20.91 -8.64 -2.77
C ASP A 60 21.25 -7.19 -3.12
N LEU A 61 20.56 -6.23 -2.51
CA LEU A 61 20.81 -4.79 -2.68
C LEU A 61 22.01 -4.27 -1.87
N GLY A 62 22.60 -5.09 -1.00
CA GLY A 62 23.72 -4.70 -0.13
C GLY A 62 23.36 -3.77 1.02
N CYS A 63 22.07 -3.63 1.37
CA CYS A 63 21.61 -2.76 2.45
C CYS A 63 21.21 -3.51 3.74
N GLY A 64 21.49 -4.82 3.82
CA GLY A 64 21.01 -5.68 4.91
C GLY A 64 19.55 -6.11 4.71
N ALA A 65 19.10 -7.10 5.46
CA ALA A 65 17.76 -7.64 5.31
C ALA A 65 16.69 -6.56 5.53
N PHE A 66 15.62 -6.60 4.73
CA PHE A 66 14.42 -5.82 4.99
C PHE A 66 13.67 -6.38 6.20
N ASN A 67 12.99 -5.50 6.90
CA ASN A 67 12.11 -5.85 8.01
C ASN A 67 10.76 -5.16 7.83
N THR A 68 9.72 -5.95 7.54
CA THR A 68 8.36 -5.44 7.29
C THR A 68 8.30 -4.24 6.34
N PRO A 69 8.83 -4.36 5.09
CA PRO A 69 8.70 -3.28 4.12
C PRO A 69 7.21 -3.05 3.81
N SER A 70 6.76 -1.81 3.88
CA SER A 70 5.33 -1.45 3.80
C SER A 70 4.95 -0.74 2.51
N ASP A 71 5.92 -0.11 1.84
CA ASP A 71 5.66 0.64 0.62
C ASP A 71 6.83 0.62 -0.36
N LEU A 72 6.49 0.78 -1.63
CA LEU A 72 7.44 0.82 -2.74
C LEU A 72 6.98 1.89 -3.74
N PHE A 73 7.84 2.82 -4.04
CA PHE A 73 7.61 3.85 -5.06
C PHE A 73 8.71 3.81 -6.12
N ARG A 74 8.36 4.01 -7.39
CA ARG A 74 9.30 4.12 -8.52
C ARG A 74 9.24 5.53 -9.08
N ASP A 75 10.37 6.22 -9.11
CA ASP A 75 10.45 7.56 -9.66
C ASP A 75 10.64 7.59 -11.19
N TRP A 76 10.70 8.78 -11.78
CA TRP A 76 10.88 9.01 -13.22
C TRP A 76 12.28 8.65 -13.77
N GLU A 77 13.26 8.38 -12.89
CA GLU A 77 14.60 7.85 -13.23
C GLU A 77 14.69 6.35 -13.02
N ASP A 78 13.55 5.69 -12.81
CA ASP A 78 13.44 4.26 -12.55
C ASP A 78 14.12 3.81 -11.25
N ARG A 79 14.38 4.72 -10.30
CA ARG A 79 14.86 4.37 -8.97
C ARG A 79 13.68 3.93 -8.10
N PHE A 80 13.93 2.94 -7.27
CA PHE A 80 12.91 2.47 -6.33
C PHE A 80 13.22 2.98 -4.93
N TYR A 81 12.18 3.49 -4.29
CA TYR A 81 12.18 3.94 -2.90
C TYR A 81 11.37 2.95 -2.08
N ILE A 82 11.97 2.37 -1.07
CA ILE A 82 11.38 1.31 -0.25
C ILE A 82 11.25 1.81 1.18
N ALA A 83 10.03 1.85 1.70
CA ALA A 83 9.79 2.09 3.11
C ALA A 83 10.03 0.80 3.89
N ASP A 84 11.21 0.68 4.49
CA ASP A 84 11.63 -0.47 5.30
C ASP A 84 11.29 -0.19 6.77
N SER A 85 9.99 -0.29 7.07
CA SER A 85 9.34 0.22 8.28
C SER A 85 9.95 -0.32 9.56
N GLY A 86 10.11 -1.64 9.66
CA GLY A 86 10.67 -2.27 10.85
C GLY A 86 12.16 -1.98 11.08
N ASN A 87 12.87 -1.42 10.08
CA ASN A 87 14.22 -0.92 10.19
C ASN A 87 14.28 0.61 10.31
N ASN A 88 13.13 1.30 10.33
CA ASN A 88 13.02 2.76 10.48
C ASN A 88 13.81 3.54 9.42
N ARG A 89 13.72 3.13 8.15
CA ARG A 89 14.51 3.73 7.07
C ARG A 89 13.77 3.72 5.73
N ILE A 90 14.22 4.60 4.83
CA ILE A 90 13.89 4.54 3.40
C ILE A 90 15.14 4.09 2.66
N VAL A 91 15.02 3.07 1.81
CA VAL A 91 16.10 2.56 0.97
C VAL A 91 15.84 2.98 -0.47
N VAL A 92 16.82 3.60 -1.11
CA VAL A 92 16.76 3.97 -2.53
C VAL A 92 17.67 3.06 -3.33
N THR A 93 17.18 2.55 -4.46
CA THR A 93 17.94 1.67 -5.34
C THR A 93 18.35 2.36 -6.63
N ASP A 94 19.16 1.68 -7.42
CA ASP A 94 19.38 2.05 -8.83
C ASP A 94 18.18 1.63 -9.69
N SER A 95 18.16 2.10 -10.96
CA SER A 95 17.11 1.78 -11.93
C SER A 95 17.04 0.29 -12.32
N GLY A 96 18.10 -0.45 -12.15
CA GLY A 96 18.15 -1.89 -12.38
C GLY A 96 17.67 -2.73 -11.21
N PHE A 97 17.30 -2.09 -10.08
CA PHE A 97 16.94 -2.76 -8.84
C PHE A 97 18.01 -3.77 -8.42
N SER A 98 19.30 -3.35 -8.52
CA SER A 98 20.46 -4.24 -8.33
C SER A 98 21.31 -3.89 -7.11
N LYS A 99 21.24 -2.65 -6.64
CA LYS A 99 21.94 -2.20 -5.43
C LYS A 99 21.21 -1.03 -4.77
N ALA A 100 21.37 -0.91 -3.45
CA ALA A 100 20.99 0.30 -2.74
C ALA A 100 22.00 1.43 -3.07
N THR A 101 21.48 2.59 -3.43
CA THR A 101 22.28 3.79 -3.75
C THR A 101 22.30 4.78 -2.59
N ARG A 102 21.22 4.81 -1.80
CA ARG A 102 21.08 5.69 -0.65
C ARG A 102 20.17 5.05 0.42
N ILE A 103 20.42 5.39 1.66
CA ILE A 103 19.58 5.00 2.80
C ILE A 103 19.33 6.25 3.63
N TYR A 104 18.07 6.52 3.92
CA TYR A 104 17.64 7.58 4.83
C TYR A 104 17.14 6.92 6.12
N ASP A 105 17.96 6.86 7.13
CA ASP A 105 17.65 6.52 8.52
C ASP A 105 17.59 7.78 9.40
N LYS A 106 18.27 8.84 8.93
CA LYS A 106 18.27 10.18 9.49
C LYS A 106 18.04 11.21 8.41
N LEU A 107 17.33 12.26 8.76
CA LEU A 107 17.00 13.39 7.90
C LEU A 107 17.51 14.67 8.58
N LYS A 108 17.89 15.64 7.75
CA LYS A 108 18.42 16.92 8.23
C LYS A 108 17.29 17.91 8.42
N THR A 109 17.26 18.58 9.56
CA THR A 109 16.32 19.67 9.86
C THR A 109 17.10 20.96 10.08
N ALA A 110 16.42 22.10 10.18
CA ALA A 110 17.03 23.38 10.47
C ALA A 110 17.77 23.36 11.84
N ASP A 111 17.26 22.57 12.80
CA ASP A 111 17.76 22.49 14.17
C ASP A 111 18.71 21.31 14.40
N GLY A 112 19.02 20.50 13.37
CA GLY A 112 19.89 19.35 13.48
C GLY A 112 19.43 18.14 12.65
N GLU A 113 19.33 16.97 13.28
CA GLU A 113 18.87 15.73 12.63
C GLU A 113 17.62 15.17 13.30
N THR A 114 16.78 14.52 12.51
CA THR A 114 15.64 13.72 13.00
C THR A 114 15.73 12.30 12.46
N THR A 115 15.16 11.34 13.19
CA THR A 115 15.09 9.94 12.78
C THR A 115 13.68 9.55 12.39
N LEU A 116 13.56 8.59 11.48
CA LEU A 116 12.30 7.96 11.14
C LEU A 116 11.90 6.94 12.21
N LYS A 117 10.61 6.68 12.31
CA LYS A 117 10.06 5.62 13.13
C LYS A 117 8.88 4.99 12.42
N ASP A 118 9.03 3.71 12.09
CA ASP A 118 7.99 2.92 11.41
C ASP A 118 7.38 3.67 10.20
N PRO A 119 8.22 4.10 9.22
CA PRO A 119 7.72 4.80 8.03
C PRO A 119 6.91 3.82 7.16
N GLU A 120 5.61 4.08 6.95
CA GLU A 120 4.74 3.16 6.22
C GLU A 120 4.47 3.55 4.77
N GLY A 121 4.75 4.80 4.38
CA GLY A 121 4.48 5.29 3.04
C GLY A 121 5.57 6.19 2.50
N ILE A 122 5.76 6.15 1.18
CA ILE A 122 6.74 6.95 0.44
C ILE A 122 6.17 7.38 -0.91
N TYR A 123 6.31 8.64 -1.25
CA TYR A 123 6.00 9.20 -2.56
C TYR A 123 7.09 10.18 -2.97
N VAL A 124 7.44 10.22 -4.24
CA VAL A 124 8.42 11.18 -4.77
C VAL A 124 7.79 11.94 -5.93
N SER A 125 7.58 13.22 -5.74
CA SER A 125 6.99 14.08 -6.77
C SER A 125 8.05 14.61 -7.72
N ARG A 126 7.79 14.44 -9.02
CA ARG A 126 8.63 14.99 -10.08
C ARG A 126 8.50 16.51 -10.15
N GLU A 127 7.31 17.03 -9.90
CA GLU A 127 6.98 18.45 -10.00
C GLU A 127 7.65 19.26 -8.90
N THR A 128 7.54 18.77 -7.66
CA THR A 128 8.12 19.46 -6.49
C THR A 128 9.56 19.08 -6.23
N GLN A 129 10.08 18.01 -6.84
CA GLN A 129 11.40 17.42 -6.58
C GLN A 129 11.59 17.07 -5.10
N CYS A 130 10.48 16.69 -4.44
CA CYS A 130 10.44 16.36 -3.02
C CYS A 130 10.02 14.89 -2.81
N MET A 131 10.53 14.37 -1.72
CA MET A 131 10.17 13.08 -1.15
C MET A 131 9.22 13.32 0.02
N TYR A 132 8.09 12.61 0.04
CA TYR A 132 7.05 12.66 1.05
C TYR A 132 7.06 11.35 1.83
N ILE A 133 7.36 11.39 3.12
CA ILE A 133 7.51 10.21 3.96
C ILE A 133 6.42 10.20 5.03
N ALA A 134 5.56 9.19 5.00
CA ALA A 134 4.62 8.92 6.06
C ALA A 134 5.36 8.29 7.25
N ASP A 135 5.85 9.11 8.17
CA ASP A 135 6.59 8.72 9.37
C ASP A 135 5.59 8.37 10.49
N THR A 136 4.91 7.23 10.27
CA THR A 136 3.71 6.77 11.00
C THR A 136 3.96 6.65 12.49
N GLY A 137 5.09 6.06 12.87
CA GLY A 137 5.46 5.86 14.28
C GLY A 137 5.68 7.18 15.03
N ASN A 138 6.08 8.25 14.34
CA ASN A 138 6.22 9.60 14.87
C ASN A 138 4.98 10.48 14.68
N SER A 139 3.90 9.95 14.09
CA SER A 139 2.64 10.67 13.86
C SER A 139 2.80 11.93 13.04
N ARG A 140 3.56 11.85 11.94
CA ARG A 140 3.84 12.99 11.06
C ARG A 140 4.06 12.56 9.62
N LEU A 141 3.87 13.49 8.68
CA LEU A 141 4.40 13.41 7.33
C LEU A 141 5.60 14.35 7.22
N LEU A 142 6.68 13.87 6.64
CA LEU A 142 7.86 14.69 6.34
C LEU A 142 7.93 14.95 4.84
N VAL A 143 8.13 16.20 4.46
CA VAL A 143 8.44 16.61 3.09
C VAL A 143 9.92 16.97 3.05
N CYS A 144 10.69 16.26 2.24
CA CYS A 144 12.13 16.39 2.17
C CYS A 144 12.57 16.62 0.72
N ASP A 145 13.67 17.32 0.51
CA ASP A 145 14.35 17.25 -0.77
C ASP A 145 15.01 15.87 -0.99
N LEU A 146 15.50 15.62 -2.20
CA LEU A 146 16.13 14.34 -2.53
C LEU A 146 17.55 14.18 -1.91
N ASP A 147 18.01 15.14 -1.12
CA ASP A 147 19.22 15.06 -0.30
C ASP A 147 18.92 14.75 1.18
N GLY A 148 17.62 14.65 1.53
CA GLY A 148 17.16 14.34 2.88
C GLY A 148 17.09 15.54 3.81
N ASN A 149 17.02 16.77 3.26
CA ASN A 149 16.76 17.96 4.05
C ASN A 149 15.24 18.14 4.20
N VAL A 150 14.76 18.18 5.42
CA VAL A 150 13.34 18.39 5.74
C VAL A 150 12.96 19.83 5.43
N GLN A 151 11.96 20.01 4.57
CA GLN A 151 11.42 21.30 4.18
C GLN A 151 10.12 21.63 4.91
N MET A 152 9.30 20.59 5.19
CA MET A 152 8.02 20.73 5.88
C MET A 152 7.75 19.49 6.73
N GLU A 153 7.12 19.70 7.87
CA GLU A 153 6.57 18.65 8.72
C GLU A 153 5.09 18.89 8.92
N LEU A 154 4.26 17.91 8.55
CA LEU A 154 2.83 17.93 8.81
C LEU A 154 2.50 17.00 9.97
N THR A 155 1.79 17.53 10.93
CA THR A 155 1.26 16.81 12.08
C THR A 155 -0.26 16.93 12.11
N ARG A 156 -0.89 16.48 13.18
CA ARG A 156 -2.33 16.61 13.36
C ARG A 156 -2.76 18.07 13.17
N PRO A 157 -3.67 18.36 12.21
CA PRO A 157 -4.12 19.72 11.97
C PRO A 157 -4.97 20.23 13.12
N ASP A 158 -4.79 21.51 13.46
CA ASP A 158 -5.68 22.23 14.36
C ASP A 158 -6.87 22.81 13.57
N SER A 159 -7.80 21.92 13.23
CA SER A 159 -8.97 22.25 12.43
C SER A 159 -10.20 21.55 12.99
N THR A 160 -11.31 22.28 13.06
CA THR A 160 -12.63 21.72 13.44
C THR A 160 -13.17 20.72 12.43
N LEU A 161 -12.63 20.72 11.20
CA LEU A 161 -12.97 19.74 10.17
C LEU A 161 -12.21 18.43 10.35
N TYR A 162 -11.14 18.42 11.14
CA TYR A 162 -10.38 17.22 11.43
C TYR A 162 -10.95 16.53 12.68
N GLU A 163 -11.75 15.50 12.46
CA GLU A 163 -12.56 14.86 13.51
C GLU A 163 -11.79 13.84 14.36
N ASN A 164 -10.55 13.47 13.97
CA ASN A 164 -9.82 12.42 14.63
C ASN A 164 -8.74 12.97 15.58
N GLU A 165 -8.59 12.33 16.74
CA GLU A 165 -7.53 12.67 17.69
C GLU A 165 -6.15 12.16 17.27
N THR A 166 -6.12 11.11 16.43
CA THR A 166 -4.86 10.49 15.99
C THR A 166 -4.49 10.94 14.59
N PHE A 167 -3.19 11.17 14.37
CA PHE A 167 -2.61 11.43 13.06
C PHE A 167 -1.57 10.36 12.77
N LYS A 168 -1.94 9.37 11.95
CA LYS A 168 -1.11 8.21 11.62
C LYS A 168 -1.09 7.99 10.11
N PRO A 169 -0.27 8.77 9.38
CA PRO A 169 -0.18 8.64 7.92
C PRO A 169 0.42 7.29 7.55
N GLN A 170 -0.22 6.59 6.61
CA GLN A 170 0.22 5.28 6.10
C GLN A 170 0.63 5.34 4.65
N LYS A 171 -0.12 6.07 3.83
CA LYS A 171 0.16 6.26 2.41
C LYS A 171 0.03 7.73 2.07
N VAL A 172 0.79 8.18 1.09
CA VAL A 172 0.77 9.56 0.59
C VAL A 172 0.88 9.56 -0.92
N VAL A 173 0.11 10.44 -1.58
CA VAL A 173 0.31 10.83 -2.97
C VAL A 173 0.18 12.34 -3.09
N VAL A 174 0.77 12.91 -4.13
CA VAL A 174 0.78 14.36 -4.35
C VAL A 174 0.41 14.63 -5.80
N ASP A 175 -0.52 15.55 -6.03
CA ASP A 175 -0.90 15.96 -7.37
C ASP A 175 0.07 16.99 -7.95
N LYS A 176 -0.14 17.34 -9.24
CA LYS A 176 0.71 18.31 -9.94
C LYS A 176 0.64 19.73 -9.39
N ALA A 177 -0.40 20.06 -8.63
CA ALA A 177 -0.54 21.35 -7.96
C ALA A 177 0.16 21.37 -6.60
N GLY A 178 0.69 20.23 -6.14
CA GLY A 178 1.34 20.07 -4.85
C GLY A 178 0.36 19.79 -3.71
N ASN A 179 -0.92 19.51 -4.00
CA ASN A 179 -1.83 19.07 -2.96
C ASN A 179 -1.45 17.66 -2.50
N ILE A 180 -1.46 17.46 -1.19
CA ILE A 180 -1.03 16.24 -0.53
C ILE A 180 -2.26 15.48 -0.08
N TYR A 181 -2.37 14.22 -0.49
CA TYR A 181 -3.42 13.31 -0.07
C TYR A 181 -2.80 12.22 0.78
N MET A 182 -3.42 11.90 1.92
CA MET A 182 -2.91 10.89 2.85
C MET A 182 -3.99 9.91 3.26
N VAL A 183 -3.68 8.62 3.18
CA VAL A 183 -4.42 7.58 3.91
C VAL A 183 -3.91 7.59 5.34
N LEU A 184 -4.83 7.76 6.28
CA LEU A 184 -4.55 7.78 7.71
C LEU A 184 -5.14 6.55 8.37
N ASN A 185 -4.42 5.96 9.30
CA ASN A 185 -4.90 4.80 10.06
C ASN A 185 -6.16 5.18 10.87
N ASN A 186 -7.15 4.29 10.85
CA ASN A 186 -8.43 4.44 11.55
C ASN A 186 -9.29 5.64 11.09
N ILE A 187 -9.07 6.17 9.89
CA ILE A 187 -9.93 7.16 9.26
C ILE A 187 -10.75 6.53 8.14
N THR A 188 -12.07 6.71 8.20
CA THR A 188 -13.03 6.15 7.24
C THR A 188 -13.68 7.22 6.37
N ASN A 189 -13.42 8.51 6.65
CA ASN A 189 -13.98 9.65 5.93
C ASN A 189 -13.29 9.92 4.57
N GLY A 190 -12.41 9.02 4.12
CA GLY A 190 -11.62 9.17 2.92
C GLY A 190 -10.15 9.50 3.22
N SER A 191 -9.41 9.95 2.22
CA SER A 191 -8.03 10.43 2.39
C SER A 191 -8.02 11.86 2.92
N ALA A 192 -7.15 12.17 3.88
CA ALA A 192 -6.94 13.55 4.34
C ALA A 192 -6.23 14.36 3.24
N MET A 193 -6.75 15.53 2.92
CA MET A 193 -6.22 16.42 1.88
C MET A 193 -5.65 17.69 2.50
N PHE A 194 -4.43 18.03 2.06
CA PHE A 194 -3.74 19.26 2.42
C PHE A 194 -3.33 20.01 1.14
N ASN A 195 -3.29 21.33 1.20
CA ASN A 195 -2.72 22.11 0.11
C ASN A 195 -1.19 22.05 0.12
N SER A 196 -0.55 22.68 -0.89
CA SER A 196 0.92 22.76 -1.01
C SER A 196 1.62 23.43 0.18
N ASP A 197 0.90 24.26 0.92
CA ASP A 197 1.42 24.98 2.09
C ASP A 197 1.24 24.17 3.39
N GLY A 198 0.64 22.98 3.29
CA GLY A 198 0.40 22.10 4.42
C GLY A 198 -0.84 22.42 5.23
N GLU A 199 -1.77 23.21 4.71
CA GLU A 199 -3.03 23.48 5.35
C GLU A 199 -4.07 22.43 5.02
N PHE A 200 -4.74 21.90 6.05
CA PHE A 200 -5.78 20.89 5.91
C PHE A 200 -7.02 21.44 5.20
N GLN A 201 -7.44 20.76 4.13
CA GLN A 201 -8.56 21.17 3.30
C GLN A 201 -9.83 20.33 3.56
N GLY A 202 -9.69 19.15 4.14
CA GLY A 202 -10.79 18.21 4.36
C GLY A 202 -10.44 16.79 3.98
N TYR A 203 -11.47 15.98 3.72
CA TYR A 203 -11.33 14.59 3.31
C TYR A 203 -11.79 14.41 1.87
N PHE A 204 -11.12 13.51 1.15
CA PHE A 204 -11.32 13.26 -0.26
C PHE A 204 -11.57 11.77 -0.53
N GLY A 205 -12.53 11.47 -1.42
CA GLY A 205 -12.73 10.12 -1.95
C GLY A 205 -13.32 9.12 -0.94
N ALA A 206 -14.09 9.59 0.05
CA ALA A 206 -14.76 8.71 1.03
C ALA A 206 -15.53 7.57 0.38
N ASN A 207 -15.58 6.42 1.03
CA ASN A 207 -16.42 5.31 0.63
C ASN A 207 -17.86 5.53 1.07
N SER A 208 -18.80 4.92 0.35
CA SER A 208 -20.21 4.94 0.69
C SER A 208 -20.55 3.81 1.67
N VAL A 209 -21.61 4.00 2.43
CA VAL A 209 -22.27 2.92 3.18
C VAL A 209 -23.45 2.45 2.35
N ASP A 210 -23.45 1.16 1.97
CA ASP A 210 -24.56 0.59 1.20
C ASP A 210 -25.87 0.68 1.99
N ALA A 211 -26.92 1.12 1.30
CA ALA A 211 -28.28 1.22 1.85
C ALA A 211 -28.94 -0.17 1.95
N THR A 212 -28.30 -1.10 2.68
CA THR A 212 -28.91 -2.41 2.94
C THR A 212 -30.18 -2.27 3.78
N ALA A 213 -31.05 -3.26 3.72
CA ALA A 213 -32.26 -3.27 4.54
C ALA A 213 -31.95 -3.11 6.04
N GLU A 214 -30.82 -3.65 6.51
CA GLU A 214 -30.36 -3.49 7.88
C GLU A 214 -29.93 -2.05 8.20
N VAL A 215 -29.15 -1.41 7.30
CA VAL A 215 -28.74 0.00 7.45
C VAL A 215 -29.96 0.92 7.49
N VAL A 216 -30.93 0.69 6.60
CA VAL A 216 -32.18 1.47 6.55
C VAL A 216 -33.00 1.23 7.84
N ALA A 217 -33.12 -0.02 8.29
CA ALA A 217 -33.80 -0.34 9.54
C ALA A 217 -33.12 0.31 10.76
N ASN A 218 -31.79 0.26 10.83
CA ASN A 218 -31.03 0.92 11.89
C ASN A 218 -31.18 2.46 11.85
N TYR A 219 -31.27 3.06 10.65
CA TYR A 219 -31.55 4.49 10.52
C TYR A 219 -32.91 4.85 11.11
N PHE A 220 -33.98 4.12 10.74
CA PHE A 220 -35.32 4.33 11.29
C PHE A 220 -35.35 4.06 12.81
N TRP A 221 -34.67 3.00 13.26
CA TRP A 221 -34.57 2.67 14.68
C TRP A 221 -33.90 3.82 15.47
N ASN A 222 -32.81 4.35 14.97
CA ASN A 222 -32.10 5.47 15.60
C ASN A 222 -32.93 6.77 15.65
N MET A 223 -33.91 6.92 14.74
CA MET A 223 -34.81 8.08 14.74
C MET A 223 -35.82 8.07 15.92
N ILE A 224 -36.19 6.87 16.40
CA ILE A 224 -37.17 6.66 17.49
C ILE A 224 -36.51 6.22 18.80
N ALA A 225 -35.25 5.87 18.80
CA ALA A 225 -34.51 5.36 19.95
C ALA A 225 -34.16 6.53 20.94
N THR A 226 -34.11 6.21 22.22
CA THR A 226 -33.57 7.11 23.25
C THR A 226 -32.07 7.26 23.13
N ASP A 227 -31.47 8.26 23.77
CA ASP A 227 -30.02 8.51 23.72
C ASP A 227 -29.21 7.34 24.28
N GLU A 228 -29.70 6.66 25.30
CA GLU A 228 -29.08 5.44 25.85
C GLU A 228 -29.13 4.27 24.87
N MET A 229 -30.22 4.11 24.14
CA MET A 229 -30.36 3.08 23.11
C MET A 229 -29.47 3.36 21.90
N ARG A 230 -29.33 4.65 21.51
CA ARG A 230 -28.41 5.07 20.45
C ARG A 230 -26.94 4.84 20.80
N ALA A 231 -26.56 5.05 22.06
CA ALA A 231 -25.19 4.83 22.53
C ALA A 231 -24.77 3.35 22.42
N ASN A 232 -25.71 2.43 22.51
CA ASN A 232 -25.49 0.97 22.44
C ASN A 232 -25.76 0.38 21.04
N SER A 233 -26.19 1.18 20.06
CA SER A 233 -26.43 0.68 18.71
C SER A 233 -25.13 0.58 17.91
N SER A 234 -25.00 -0.49 17.12
CA SER A 234 -23.89 -0.61 16.17
C SER A 234 -23.97 0.50 15.12
N ARG A 235 -22.86 1.16 14.87
CA ARG A 235 -22.75 2.16 13.81
C ARG A 235 -22.24 1.48 12.55
N ASN A 236 -22.99 1.60 11.46
CA ASN A 236 -22.50 1.22 10.15
C ASN A 236 -21.55 2.32 9.66
N VAL A 237 -20.27 2.02 9.67
CA VAL A 237 -19.21 2.93 9.23
C VAL A 237 -18.65 2.37 7.92
N ALA A 238 -18.47 3.24 6.93
CA ALA A 238 -17.81 2.85 5.68
C ALA A 238 -16.39 2.35 5.96
N ALA A 239 -15.93 1.37 5.16
CA ALA A 239 -14.55 0.93 5.26
C ALA A 239 -13.60 2.03 4.82
N GLY A 240 -12.46 2.19 5.51
CA GLY A 240 -11.43 3.15 5.16
C GLY A 240 -10.67 2.75 3.90
N ILE A 241 -10.11 3.73 3.21
CA ILE A 241 -9.18 3.49 2.10
C ILE A 241 -7.94 2.80 2.65
N THR A 242 -7.51 1.71 2.02
CA THR A 242 -6.34 0.93 2.45
C THR A 242 -5.08 1.39 1.72
N SER A 243 -5.21 1.69 0.43
CA SER A 243 -4.11 2.16 -0.42
C SER A 243 -4.65 3.01 -1.56
N PHE A 244 -3.78 3.80 -2.16
CA PHE A 244 -4.12 4.61 -3.32
C PHE A 244 -2.89 4.96 -4.14
N ASP A 245 -3.12 5.41 -5.37
CA ASP A 245 -2.11 5.91 -6.29
C ASP A 245 -2.71 7.03 -7.14
N ILE A 246 -1.87 7.81 -7.82
CA ILE A 246 -2.28 8.92 -8.67
C ILE A 246 -1.68 8.77 -10.05
N ASP A 247 -2.48 8.99 -11.10
CA ASP A 247 -1.97 8.98 -12.47
C ASP A 247 -1.50 10.36 -12.94
N ASP A 248 -0.87 10.38 -14.11
CA ASP A 248 -0.35 11.62 -14.72
C ASP A 248 -1.46 12.63 -15.09
N GLU A 249 -2.70 12.21 -15.12
CA GLU A 249 -3.86 13.06 -15.39
C GLU A 249 -4.46 13.64 -14.10
N GLY A 250 -3.98 13.19 -12.94
CA GLY A 250 -4.43 13.63 -11.60
C GLY A 250 -5.65 12.87 -11.08
N PHE A 251 -5.99 11.71 -11.68
CA PHE A 251 -6.99 10.82 -11.10
C PHE A 251 -6.37 9.97 -10.00
N ILE A 252 -7.07 9.87 -8.88
CA ILE A 252 -6.65 9.06 -7.75
C ILE A 252 -7.37 7.71 -7.80
N TYR A 253 -6.59 6.63 -7.82
CA TYR A 253 -7.08 5.26 -7.73
C TYR A 253 -7.02 4.83 -6.26
N THR A 254 -8.15 4.48 -5.69
CA THR A 254 -8.21 4.01 -4.30
C THR A 254 -8.57 2.54 -4.24
N VAL A 255 -7.98 1.86 -3.26
CA VAL A 255 -8.30 0.45 -2.95
C VAL A 255 -8.81 0.38 -1.52
N THR A 256 -9.90 -0.36 -1.33
CA THR A 256 -10.51 -0.61 -0.02
C THR A 256 -10.58 -2.10 0.23
N GLN A 257 -9.94 -2.54 1.30
CA GLN A 257 -10.05 -3.91 1.75
C GLN A 257 -11.35 -4.09 2.55
N SER A 258 -12.06 -5.19 2.30
CA SER A 258 -13.30 -5.54 3.04
C SER A 258 -14.43 -4.51 2.88
N SER A 259 -14.55 -3.87 1.72
CA SER A 259 -15.75 -3.08 1.38
C SER A 259 -16.94 -4.01 1.16
N SER A 260 -18.11 -3.63 1.70
CA SER A 260 -19.39 -4.28 1.38
C SER A 260 -19.88 -3.89 -0.03
N SER A 261 -19.42 -2.74 -0.53
CA SER A 261 -19.75 -2.24 -1.87
C SER A 261 -18.70 -2.69 -2.89
N GLU A 262 -19.12 -3.32 -3.97
CA GLU A 262 -18.24 -3.66 -5.09
C GLU A 262 -17.67 -2.42 -5.78
N THR A 263 -18.45 -1.33 -5.82
CA THR A 263 -18.05 -0.07 -6.44
C THR A 263 -16.97 0.68 -5.64
N ASP A 264 -16.83 0.39 -4.35
CA ASP A 264 -15.87 1.03 -3.47
C ASP A 264 -14.56 0.23 -3.30
N ARG A 265 -14.50 -1.00 -3.81
CA ARG A 265 -13.26 -1.83 -3.69
C ARG A 265 -12.10 -1.22 -4.45
N VAL A 266 -12.35 -0.80 -5.69
CA VAL A 266 -11.42 -0.01 -6.49
C VAL A 266 -12.19 1.16 -7.08
N LYS A 267 -11.71 2.38 -6.87
CA LYS A 267 -12.30 3.59 -7.45
C LYS A 267 -11.27 4.31 -8.29
N LYS A 268 -11.73 4.94 -9.36
CA LYS A 268 -11.01 6.00 -10.07
C LYS A 268 -11.70 7.32 -9.76
N VAL A 269 -11.09 8.12 -8.89
CA VAL A 269 -11.69 9.35 -8.37
C VAL A 269 -11.10 10.54 -9.12
N ASN A 270 -11.97 11.37 -9.68
CA ASN A 270 -11.56 12.60 -10.34
C ASN A 270 -11.24 13.70 -9.33
N PRO A 271 -10.59 14.82 -9.72
CA PRO A 271 -10.27 15.92 -8.81
C PRO A 271 -11.47 16.54 -8.08
N ALA A 272 -12.70 16.32 -8.56
CA ALA A 272 -13.93 16.76 -7.91
C ALA A 272 -14.49 15.74 -6.89
N GLY A 273 -13.81 14.60 -6.71
CA GLY A 273 -14.20 13.57 -5.74
C GLY A 273 -15.20 12.52 -6.25
N TYR A 274 -15.54 12.50 -7.53
CA TYR A 274 -16.49 11.53 -8.09
C TYR A 274 -15.78 10.26 -8.57
N ASN A 275 -16.33 9.10 -8.21
CA ASN A 275 -15.89 7.80 -8.69
C ASN A 275 -16.35 7.58 -10.14
N LEU A 276 -15.41 7.55 -11.08
CA LEU A 276 -15.72 7.36 -12.50
C LEU A 276 -16.17 5.93 -12.81
N PHE A 277 -15.70 4.94 -12.07
CA PHE A 277 -16.09 3.56 -12.29
C PHE A 277 -17.56 3.30 -11.95
N SER A 278 -18.10 3.95 -10.93
CA SER A 278 -19.53 3.86 -10.61
C SER A 278 -20.42 4.48 -11.69
N VAL A 279 -19.95 5.54 -12.37
CA VAL A 279 -20.67 6.18 -13.49
C VAL A 279 -20.65 5.29 -14.73
N LEU A 280 -19.60 4.51 -14.91
CA LEU A 280 -19.44 3.60 -16.06
C LEU A 280 -19.98 2.20 -15.78
N GLU A 281 -20.62 1.98 -14.62
CA GLU A 281 -21.09 0.67 -14.15
C GLU A 281 -19.99 -0.41 -14.18
N VAL A 282 -18.74 -0.01 -13.99
CA VAL A 282 -17.60 -0.94 -13.91
C VAL A 282 -17.52 -1.48 -12.50
N THR A 283 -17.65 -2.78 -12.36
CA THR A 283 -17.43 -3.50 -11.09
C THR A 283 -16.06 -4.13 -11.10
N PHE A 284 -15.37 -4.04 -9.96
CA PHE A 284 -14.11 -4.71 -9.73
C PHE A 284 -14.30 -5.75 -8.64
N GLY A 285 -13.86 -6.89 -8.90
CA GLY A 285 -13.84 -7.96 -7.97
C GLY A 285 -14.32 -9.21 -8.66
N ASP A 286 -13.39 -10.06 -8.95
CA ASP A 286 -13.66 -11.46 -8.95
C ASP A 286 -14.12 -11.78 -7.52
N LEU A 287 -15.41 -11.92 -7.40
CA LEU A 287 -16.05 -12.47 -6.22
C LEU A 287 -15.83 -13.98 -6.20
N ASP A 288 -14.63 -14.43 -6.58
CA ASP A 288 -14.24 -15.74 -6.13
C ASP A 288 -14.42 -15.73 -4.63
N SER A 289 -15.53 -16.26 -4.26
CA SER A 289 -16.08 -16.39 -2.93
C SER A 289 -15.22 -17.27 -2.02
N VAL A 290 -13.91 -17.23 -2.20
CA VAL A 290 -12.93 -17.82 -1.28
C VAL A 290 -13.19 -17.34 0.15
N TYR A 291 -13.94 -16.25 0.30
CA TYR A 291 -14.33 -15.72 1.61
C TYR A 291 -15.85 -15.74 1.86
N ASP A 292 -16.67 -16.17 0.93
CA ASP A 292 -18.08 -16.41 1.19
C ASP A 292 -18.24 -17.85 1.69
N SER A 293 -18.33 -17.98 3.00
CA SER A 293 -18.59 -19.29 3.66
C SER A 293 -19.90 -19.93 3.23
N THR A 294 -20.77 -19.20 2.53
CA THR A 294 -22.06 -19.70 2.03
C THR A 294 -21.94 -20.28 0.62
N ALA A 295 -20.90 -19.93 -0.15
CA ALA A 295 -20.70 -20.47 -1.50
C ALA A 295 -20.01 -21.84 -1.50
N ASN A 296 -19.39 -22.26 -0.40
CA ASN A 296 -18.76 -23.58 -0.27
C ASN A 296 -19.73 -24.74 -0.07
N GLU A 297 -21.04 -24.52 -0.02
CA GLU A 297 -22.02 -25.60 0.13
C GLU A 297 -22.53 -26.21 -1.19
N ASN A 298 -22.05 -25.73 -2.35
CA ASN A 298 -22.56 -26.17 -3.66
C ASN A 298 -21.52 -26.71 -4.65
N TYR A 299 -20.33 -27.17 -4.18
CA TYR A 299 -19.39 -27.93 -5.03
C TYR A 299 -18.97 -29.23 -4.34
#